data_eb13bb9db2f70e1dca390e02393bb6db
#
_entry.id   eb13bb9db2f70e1dca390e02393bb6db
#
_cell.length_a   1.000
_cell.length_b   1.000
_cell.length_c   1.000
_cell.angle_alpha   90.00
_cell.angle_beta   90.00
_cell.angle_gamma   90.00
#
_symmetry.space_group_name_H-M   'P 1'
#
loop_
_entity.id
_entity.type
_entity.pdbx_description
1 polymer ?
#
loop_
_entity_poly.entity_id
_entity_poly.type
_entity_poly.pdbx_seq_one_letter_code
_entity_poly.pdbx_strand_id
1 'polypeptide(L)'
;MKIGIVCYPTFGGSGVLATELGKALAEKGHEIHFITYQQPVRLNGFHANIFYHEVRVPTYPLFDFPPYELALASTMVDVILNHDLDLIHAHYAIPHASAAYTAKQIVKQKTGRSVPVITTLHGTDITLVGRDKTYEPVVTFSINESDSITAVSENLKEETYKHFDIKKEIEVIHNFVDVHRYNKKPVSAFRQVIAPNNERIIIHASNFRKIKRIDNVMDIFKNIHAALPSKLLMVY
;
A
#
# COMPACT_ATOMS: atom_id res chain seq x y z
N MET A 1 16.67 -12.20 -5.26
CA MET A 1 15.43 -12.31 -6.04
C MET A 1 15.14 -10.97 -6.67
N LYS A 2 14.49 -11.00 -7.84
CA LYS A 2 13.98 -9.82 -8.55
C LYS A 2 12.47 -9.72 -8.33
N ILE A 3 12.02 -8.70 -7.65
CA ILE A 3 10.65 -8.58 -7.13
C ILE A 3 9.96 -7.37 -7.77
N GLY A 4 8.84 -7.61 -8.46
CA GLY A 4 7.96 -6.53 -8.91
C GLY A 4 6.99 -6.14 -7.80
N ILE A 5 6.96 -4.88 -7.40
CA ILE A 5 6.01 -4.33 -6.42
C ILE A 5 5.02 -3.41 -7.12
N VAL A 6 3.74 -3.72 -6.95
CA VAL A 6 2.63 -2.96 -7.52
C VAL A 6 1.77 -2.39 -6.41
N CYS A 7 1.64 -1.08 -6.36
CA CYS A 7 0.93 -0.39 -5.28
C CYS A 7 0.40 0.98 -5.72
N TYR A 8 -0.43 1.60 -4.89
CA TYR A 8 -0.75 3.03 -5.04
C TYR A 8 0.45 3.88 -4.60
N PRO A 9 1.04 4.71 -5.47
CA PRO A 9 2.23 5.50 -5.16
C PRO A 9 1.92 6.77 -4.34
N THR A 10 0.97 6.71 -3.42
CA THR A 10 0.44 7.86 -2.68
C THR A 10 0.87 7.86 -1.22
N PHE A 11 0.67 8.98 -0.51
CA PHE A 11 0.88 9.09 0.95
C PHE A 11 -0.12 8.27 1.79
N GLY A 12 -1.00 7.48 1.17
CA GLY A 12 -1.83 6.50 1.87
C GLY A 12 -0.99 5.42 2.54
N GLY A 13 -1.52 4.83 3.62
CA GLY A 13 -0.79 3.84 4.42
C GLY A 13 -0.23 2.67 3.61
N SER A 14 -1.01 2.14 2.67
CA SER A 14 -0.58 1.02 1.80
C SER A 14 0.59 1.38 0.89
N GLY A 15 0.56 2.57 0.25
CA GLY A 15 1.63 3.02 -0.65
C GLY A 15 2.95 3.26 0.10
N VAL A 16 2.85 3.88 1.28
CA VAL A 16 4.01 4.07 2.16
C VAL A 16 4.60 2.73 2.59
N LEU A 17 3.75 1.78 3.02
CA LEU A 17 4.20 0.46 3.47
C LEU A 17 4.83 -0.35 2.34
N ALA A 18 4.22 -0.36 1.15
CA ALA A 18 4.79 -1.01 -0.02
C ALA A 18 6.17 -0.45 -0.38
N THR A 19 6.32 0.89 -0.30
CA THR A 19 7.60 1.55 -0.58
C THR A 19 8.65 1.21 0.47
N GLU A 20 8.32 1.27 1.77
CA GLU A 20 9.26 0.93 2.84
C GLU A 20 9.62 -0.58 2.81
N LEU A 21 8.68 -1.46 2.45
CA LEU A 21 8.95 -2.88 2.24
C LEU A 21 9.96 -3.10 1.10
N GLY A 22 9.74 -2.46 -0.03
CA GLY A 22 10.67 -2.56 -1.18
C GLY A 22 12.06 -2.07 -0.81
N LYS A 23 12.19 -0.98 -0.06
CA LYS A 23 13.49 -0.49 0.44
C LYS A 23 14.16 -1.49 1.37
N ALA A 24 13.43 -2.02 2.34
CA ALA A 24 13.96 -3.02 3.28
C ALA A 24 14.38 -4.31 2.58
N LEU A 25 13.67 -4.74 1.54
CA LEU A 25 14.06 -5.89 0.71
C LEU A 25 15.31 -5.59 -0.13
N ALA A 26 15.43 -4.38 -0.68
CA ALA A 26 16.62 -3.96 -1.42
C ALA A 26 17.87 -3.92 -0.53
N GLU A 27 17.75 -3.48 0.73
CA GLU A 27 18.82 -3.53 1.74
C GLU A 27 19.26 -4.97 2.06
N LYS A 28 18.36 -5.94 1.89
CA LYS A 28 18.65 -7.38 2.03
C LYS A 28 19.24 -8.02 0.75
N GLY A 29 19.52 -7.22 -0.29
CA GLY A 29 20.15 -7.66 -1.52
C GLY A 29 19.16 -8.15 -2.59
N HIS A 30 17.86 -7.89 -2.46
CA HIS A 30 16.90 -8.13 -3.51
C HIS A 30 16.88 -6.98 -4.51
N GLU A 31 16.57 -7.28 -5.78
CA GLU A 31 16.33 -6.29 -6.82
C GLU A 31 14.83 -5.98 -6.88
N ILE A 32 14.46 -4.71 -6.73
CA ILE A 32 13.08 -4.28 -6.58
C ILE A 32 12.64 -3.42 -7.77
N HIS A 33 11.53 -3.78 -8.38
CA HIS A 33 10.92 -3.09 -9.50
C HIS A 33 9.55 -2.54 -9.11
N PHE A 34 9.47 -1.23 -8.81
CA PHE A 34 8.17 -0.59 -8.61
C PHE A 34 7.48 -0.34 -9.95
N ILE A 35 6.26 -0.85 -10.11
CA ILE A 35 5.45 -0.71 -11.32
C ILE A 35 4.20 0.07 -10.94
N THR A 36 4.20 1.40 -11.18
CA THR A 36 3.18 2.33 -10.71
C THR A 36 3.01 3.50 -11.67
N TYR A 37 1.89 4.24 -11.61
CA TYR A 37 1.60 5.37 -12.51
C TYR A 37 2.38 6.66 -12.17
N GLN A 38 3.06 6.72 -11.06
CA GLN A 38 4.02 7.77 -10.69
C GLN A 38 5.03 7.20 -9.68
N GLN A 39 6.15 7.88 -9.50
CA GLN A 39 7.15 7.45 -8.54
C GLN A 39 6.54 7.32 -7.13
N PRO A 40 6.74 6.19 -6.43
CA PRO A 40 6.21 5.99 -5.10
C PRO A 40 6.68 7.06 -4.12
N VAL A 41 5.76 7.54 -3.28
CA VAL A 41 6.13 8.47 -2.20
C VAL A 41 7.16 7.80 -1.28
N ARG A 42 8.10 8.60 -0.74
CA ARG A 42 9.25 8.13 0.06
C ARG A 42 10.31 7.31 -0.70
N LEU A 43 10.15 7.10 -1.99
CA LEU A 43 11.24 6.60 -2.83
C LEU A 43 12.13 7.77 -3.25
N ASN A 44 12.84 8.35 -2.27
CA ASN A 44 13.72 9.49 -2.48
C ASN A 44 15.17 9.04 -2.59
N GLY A 45 15.94 9.71 -3.43
CA GLY A 45 17.35 9.43 -3.62
C GLY A 45 17.63 8.24 -4.54
N PHE A 46 18.90 7.93 -4.69
CA PHE A 46 19.38 6.81 -5.50
C PHE A 46 19.49 5.54 -4.65
N HIS A 47 18.96 4.44 -5.21
CA HIS A 47 19.08 3.11 -4.63
C HIS A 47 19.56 2.15 -5.71
N ALA A 48 20.70 1.53 -5.54
CA ALA A 48 21.35 0.70 -6.57
C ALA A 48 20.47 -0.50 -7.03
N ASN A 49 19.64 -1.03 -6.13
CA ASN A 49 18.82 -2.23 -6.39
C ASN A 49 17.31 -1.90 -6.50
N ILE A 50 16.94 -0.64 -6.74
CA ILE A 50 15.55 -0.25 -6.89
C ILE A 50 15.35 0.46 -8.23
N PHE A 51 14.39 -0.04 -8.99
CA PHE A 51 14.00 0.46 -10.30
C PHE A 51 12.55 0.92 -10.28
N TYR A 52 12.24 1.93 -11.07
CA TYR A 52 10.89 2.45 -11.22
C TYR A 52 10.44 2.34 -12.67
N HIS A 53 9.25 1.79 -12.88
CA HIS A 53 8.61 1.63 -14.18
C HIS A 53 7.27 2.35 -14.16
N GLU A 54 7.16 3.39 -14.97
CA GLU A 54 5.95 4.19 -15.07
C GLU A 54 4.87 3.49 -15.91
N VAL A 55 3.70 3.31 -15.32
CA VAL A 55 2.51 2.84 -16.05
C VAL A 55 1.85 4.04 -16.72
N ARG A 56 1.98 4.12 -18.04
CA ARG A 56 1.36 5.16 -18.84
C ARG A 56 0.04 4.69 -19.41
N VAL A 57 -1.01 5.47 -19.20
CA VAL A 57 -2.32 5.20 -19.80
C VAL A 57 -2.50 6.17 -20.94
N PRO A 58 -2.48 5.68 -22.20
CA PRO A 58 -2.69 6.54 -23.36
C PRO A 58 -4.12 7.08 -23.36
N THR A 59 -4.26 8.36 -23.69
CA THR A 59 -5.59 8.94 -23.99
C THR A 59 -6.04 8.51 -25.37
N TYR A 60 -7.27 7.98 -25.44
CA TYR A 60 -7.91 7.61 -26.69
C TYR A 60 -9.34 8.14 -26.69
N PRO A 61 -9.80 8.82 -27.77
CA PRO A 61 -11.08 9.53 -27.76
C PRO A 61 -12.31 8.69 -27.46
N LEU A 62 -12.26 7.38 -27.67
CA LEU A 62 -13.36 6.45 -27.37
C LEU A 62 -13.32 5.88 -25.93
N PHE A 63 -12.30 6.23 -25.14
CA PHE A 63 -12.22 5.81 -23.75
C PHE A 63 -12.77 6.93 -22.85
N ASP A 64 -14.02 6.84 -22.48
CA ASP A 64 -14.62 7.72 -21.46
C ASP A 64 -13.90 7.55 -20.10
N PHE A 65 -13.43 6.33 -19.83
CA PHE A 65 -12.69 5.98 -18.62
C PHE A 65 -11.31 5.39 -19.01
N PRO A 66 -10.21 6.00 -18.55
CA PRO A 66 -8.87 5.50 -18.85
C PRO A 66 -8.69 4.05 -18.34
N PRO A 67 -8.29 3.08 -19.19
CA PRO A 67 -8.18 1.67 -18.82
C PRO A 67 -6.87 1.39 -18.08
N TYR A 68 -6.71 1.95 -16.88
CA TYR A 68 -5.49 1.83 -16.08
C TYR A 68 -5.07 0.39 -15.83
N GLU A 69 -6.01 -0.49 -15.48
CA GLU A 69 -5.73 -1.89 -15.15
C GLU A 69 -5.11 -2.65 -16.35
N LEU A 70 -5.58 -2.39 -17.55
CA LEU A 70 -5.02 -2.99 -18.76
C LEU A 70 -3.61 -2.49 -19.06
N ALA A 71 -3.38 -1.18 -18.89
CA ALA A 71 -2.05 -0.59 -19.04
C ALA A 71 -1.07 -1.13 -17.99
N LEU A 72 -1.55 -1.29 -16.74
CA LEU A 72 -0.77 -1.87 -15.65
C LEU A 72 -0.39 -3.33 -15.95
N ALA A 73 -1.33 -4.16 -16.39
CA ALA A 73 -1.05 -5.54 -16.77
C ALA A 73 -0.01 -5.63 -17.91
N SER A 74 -0.14 -4.79 -18.93
CA SER A 74 0.81 -4.74 -20.06
C SER A 74 2.20 -4.33 -19.60
N THR A 75 2.30 -3.27 -18.76
CA THR A 75 3.59 -2.84 -18.20
C THR A 75 4.21 -3.94 -17.33
N MET A 76 3.42 -4.66 -16.52
CA MET A 76 3.93 -5.80 -15.75
C MET A 76 4.50 -6.89 -16.66
N VAL A 77 3.83 -7.23 -17.78
CA VAL A 77 4.35 -8.21 -18.76
C VAL A 77 5.72 -7.78 -19.27
N ASP A 78 5.85 -6.52 -19.68
CA ASP A 78 7.10 -6.00 -20.21
C ASP A 78 8.22 -6.02 -19.15
N VAL A 79 7.93 -5.61 -17.92
CA VAL A 79 8.93 -5.61 -16.83
C VAL A 79 9.31 -7.03 -16.44
N ILE A 80 8.35 -7.97 -16.35
CA ILE A 80 8.63 -9.39 -16.08
C ILE A 80 9.60 -9.97 -17.13
N LEU A 81 9.32 -9.72 -18.40
CA LEU A 81 10.10 -10.30 -19.49
C LEU A 81 11.47 -9.65 -19.66
N ASN A 82 11.56 -8.33 -19.54
CA ASN A 82 12.79 -7.58 -19.76
C ASN A 82 13.77 -7.66 -18.57
N HIS A 83 13.27 -7.86 -17.37
CA HIS A 83 14.09 -7.89 -16.16
C HIS A 83 14.13 -9.27 -15.49
N ASP A 84 13.41 -10.24 -16.04
CA ASP A 84 13.37 -11.62 -15.54
C ASP A 84 12.93 -11.70 -14.07
N LEU A 85 11.78 -11.08 -13.76
CA LEU A 85 11.26 -11.02 -12.37
C LEU A 85 10.94 -12.43 -11.84
N ASP A 86 11.29 -12.69 -10.59
CA ASP A 86 11.01 -13.93 -9.88
C ASP A 86 9.56 -14.00 -9.37
N LEU A 87 8.99 -12.85 -8.98
CA LEU A 87 7.62 -12.76 -8.48
C LEU A 87 7.05 -11.33 -8.62
N ILE A 88 5.72 -11.22 -8.54
CA ILE A 88 4.99 -9.96 -8.38
C ILE A 88 4.37 -9.91 -7.00
N HIS A 89 4.58 -8.81 -6.28
CA HIS A 89 3.90 -8.50 -5.03
C HIS A 89 2.88 -7.38 -5.27
N ALA A 90 1.61 -7.74 -5.30
CA ALA A 90 0.50 -6.82 -5.48
C ALA A 90 -0.03 -6.35 -4.13
N HIS A 91 -0.10 -5.05 -3.93
CA HIS A 91 -0.76 -4.43 -2.78
C HIS A 91 -2.16 -3.98 -3.20
N TYR A 92 -3.18 -4.58 -2.66
CA TYR A 92 -4.62 -4.53 -3.01
C TYR A 92 -5.09 -5.60 -3.99
N ALA A 93 -6.27 -6.13 -3.73
CA ALA A 93 -6.95 -7.09 -4.59
C ALA A 93 -7.26 -6.48 -5.97
N ILE A 94 -7.78 -5.28 -6.01
CA ILE A 94 -8.05 -4.51 -7.24
C ILE A 94 -7.45 -3.09 -7.15
N PRO A 95 -6.93 -2.56 -8.24
CA PRO A 95 -6.74 -3.17 -9.56
C PRO A 95 -5.44 -3.99 -9.65
N HIS A 96 -4.66 -4.11 -8.58
CA HIS A 96 -3.29 -4.58 -8.65
C HIS A 96 -3.19 -6.09 -8.82
N ALA A 97 -3.90 -6.89 -7.99
CA ALA A 97 -3.84 -8.35 -8.11
C ALA A 97 -4.57 -8.85 -9.37
N SER A 98 -5.68 -8.20 -9.78
CA SER A 98 -6.37 -8.53 -11.04
C SER A 98 -5.50 -8.27 -12.27
N ALA A 99 -4.78 -7.14 -12.29
CA ALA A 99 -3.79 -6.86 -13.34
C ALA A 99 -2.61 -7.83 -13.29
N ALA A 100 -2.13 -8.20 -12.09
CA ALA A 100 -1.03 -9.16 -11.93
C ALA A 100 -1.42 -10.57 -12.41
N TYR A 101 -2.66 -11.01 -12.15
CA TYR A 101 -3.19 -12.25 -12.69
C TYR A 101 -3.18 -12.23 -14.23
N THR A 102 -3.68 -11.15 -14.83
CA THR A 102 -3.69 -10.98 -16.29
C THR A 102 -2.28 -11.03 -16.85
N ALA A 103 -1.32 -10.31 -16.24
CA ALA A 103 0.09 -10.32 -16.64
C ALA A 103 0.69 -11.73 -16.54
N LYS A 104 0.43 -12.45 -15.42
CA LYS A 104 0.87 -13.84 -15.21
C LYS A 104 0.39 -14.76 -16.31
N GLN A 105 -0.89 -14.66 -16.72
CA GLN A 105 -1.46 -15.50 -17.81
C GLN A 105 -0.80 -15.18 -19.15
N ILE A 106 -0.60 -13.90 -19.48
CA ILE A 106 0.05 -13.49 -20.73
C ILE A 106 1.50 -14.01 -20.79
N VAL A 107 2.27 -13.84 -19.71
CA VAL A 107 3.65 -14.33 -19.62
C VAL A 107 3.70 -15.85 -19.77
N LYS A 108 2.82 -16.57 -19.07
CA LYS A 108 2.72 -18.04 -19.18
C LYS A 108 2.41 -18.49 -20.60
N GLN A 109 1.48 -17.82 -21.28
CA GLN A 109 1.14 -18.14 -22.67
C GLN A 109 2.30 -17.88 -23.63
N LYS A 110 3.04 -16.77 -23.43
CA LYS A 110 4.16 -16.40 -24.32
C LYS A 110 5.41 -17.24 -24.12
N THR A 111 5.69 -17.67 -22.88
CA THR A 111 7.01 -18.25 -22.53
C THR A 111 6.95 -19.62 -21.88
N GLY A 112 5.77 -20.09 -21.48
CA GLY A 112 5.61 -21.29 -20.65
C GLY A 112 5.93 -21.06 -19.17
N ARG A 113 6.53 -19.93 -18.78
CA ARG A 113 6.94 -19.60 -17.42
C ARG A 113 5.75 -19.05 -16.62
N SER A 114 5.55 -19.55 -15.39
CA SER A 114 4.59 -18.99 -14.44
C SER A 114 5.33 -18.15 -13.40
N VAL A 115 4.98 -16.86 -13.28
CA VAL A 115 5.52 -15.95 -12.28
C VAL A 115 4.53 -15.90 -11.11
N PRO A 116 4.93 -16.26 -9.87
CA PRO A 116 4.02 -16.22 -8.72
C PRO A 116 3.59 -14.80 -8.37
N VAL A 117 2.35 -14.69 -7.90
CA VAL A 117 1.75 -13.44 -7.43
C VAL A 117 1.42 -13.56 -5.94
N ILE A 118 1.98 -12.67 -5.15
CA ILE A 118 1.62 -12.48 -3.74
C ILE A 118 0.70 -11.27 -3.65
N THR A 119 -0.41 -11.38 -2.93
CA THR A 119 -1.33 -10.25 -2.71
C THR A 119 -1.43 -9.90 -1.24
N THR A 120 -1.13 -8.63 -0.90
CA THR A 120 -1.34 -8.08 0.44
C THR A 120 -2.62 -7.24 0.48
N LEU A 121 -3.55 -7.63 1.37
CA LEU A 121 -4.79 -6.92 1.64
C LEU A 121 -4.56 -5.82 2.68
N HIS A 122 -5.09 -4.61 2.42
CA HIS A 122 -4.84 -3.43 3.24
C HIS A 122 -6.07 -2.87 3.97
N GLY A 123 -7.25 -3.35 3.66
CA GLY A 123 -8.51 -2.98 4.31
C GLY A 123 -9.50 -2.27 3.41
N THR A 124 -9.17 -1.19 2.75
CA THR A 124 -10.10 -0.45 1.88
C THR A 124 -10.61 -1.30 0.72
N ASP A 125 -9.76 -2.15 0.17
CA ASP A 125 -10.08 -3.14 -0.87
C ASP A 125 -11.11 -4.18 -0.39
N ILE A 126 -11.16 -4.45 0.90
CA ILE A 126 -12.05 -5.44 1.52
C ILE A 126 -13.29 -4.78 2.14
N THR A 127 -13.09 -3.76 2.96
CA THR A 127 -14.16 -3.21 3.82
C THR A 127 -15.02 -2.15 3.15
N LEU A 128 -14.54 -1.50 2.10
CA LEU A 128 -15.24 -0.44 1.39
C LEU A 128 -15.52 -0.81 -0.08
N VAL A 129 -14.47 -0.83 -0.90
CA VAL A 129 -14.62 -1.03 -2.36
C VAL A 129 -15.05 -2.46 -2.67
N GLY A 130 -14.41 -3.44 -2.05
CA GLY A 130 -14.65 -4.86 -2.35
C GLY A 130 -16.05 -5.36 -2.00
N ARG A 131 -16.77 -4.67 -1.09
CA ARG A 131 -18.15 -5.03 -0.73
C ARG A 131 -19.22 -4.52 -1.73
N ASP A 132 -18.83 -3.63 -2.63
CA ASP A 132 -19.72 -3.21 -3.69
C ASP A 132 -19.91 -4.38 -4.66
N LYS A 133 -21.19 -4.69 -4.96
CA LYS A 133 -21.55 -5.80 -5.87
C LYS A 133 -20.95 -5.67 -7.26
N THR A 134 -20.56 -4.46 -7.65
CA THR A 134 -19.87 -4.19 -8.92
C THR A 134 -18.47 -4.75 -8.93
N TYR A 135 -17.77 -4.77 -7.79
CA TYR A 135 -16.36 -5.18 -7.67
C TYR A 135 -16.16 -6.53 -6.98
N GLU A 136 -17.12 -6.95 -6.14
CA GLU A 136 -17.03 -8.16 -5.31
C GLU A 136 -16.59 -9.41 -6.11
N PRO A 137 -17.18 -9.72 -7.30
CA PRO A 137 -16.77 -10.91 -8.04
C PRO A 137 -15.31 -10.86 -8.50
N VAL A 138 -14.81 -9.70 -8.92
CA VAL A 138 -13.42 -9.52 -9.35
C VAL A 138 -12.47 -9.55 -8.16
N VAL A 139 -12.85 -8.98 -7.03
CA VAL A 139 -12.07 -9.03 -5.77
C VAL A 139 -11.92 -10.47 -5.31
N THR A 140 -13.03 -11.21 -5.22
CA THR A 140 -13.03 -12.64 -4.84
C THR A 140 -12.15 -13.47 -5.75
N PHE A 141 -12.30 -13.30 -7.05
CA PHE A 141 -11.50 -13.98 -8.06
C PHE A 141 -10.01 -13.65 -7.91
N SER A 142 -9.64 -12.38 -7.82
CA SER A 142 -8.24 -11.93 -7.77
C SER A 142 -7.52 -12.44 -6.53
N ILE A 143 -8.22 -12.49 -5.39
CA ILE A 143 -7.68 -13.06 -4.15
C ILE A 143 -7.46 -14.57 -4.32
N ASN A 144 -8.45 -15.31 -4.85
CA ASN A 144 -8.34 -16.76 -5.03
C ASN A 144 -7.27 -17.16 -6.07
N GLU A 145 -6.99 -16.33 -7.07
CA GLU A 145 -5.99 -16.60 -8.09
C GLU A 145 -4.55 -16.21 -7.68
N SER A 146 -4.39 -15.48 -6.58
CA SER A 146 -3.07 -15.19 -6.02
C SER A 146 -2.39 -16.47 -5.50
N ASP A 147 -1.08 -16.61 -5.71
CA ASP A 147 -0.33 -17.80 -5.24
C ASP A 147 -0.15 -17.80 -3.72
N SER A 148 -0.06 -16.60 -3.12
CA SER A 148 -0.08 -16.40 -1.67
C SER A 148 -0.83 -15.12 -1.33
N ILE A 149 -1.49 -15.11 -0.18
CA ILE A 149 -2.32 -14.00 0.27
C ILE A 149 -1.89 -13.61 1.68
N THR A 150 -1.70 -12.30 1.89
CA THR A 150 -1.42 -11.78 3.23
C THR A 150 -2.43 -10.69 3.61
N ALA A 151 -2.70 -10.56 4.90
CA ALA A 151 -3.50 -9.48 5.47
C ALA A 151 -2.71 -8.76 6.56
N VAL A 152 -2.95 -7.48 6.74
CA VAL A 152 -2.20 -6.66 7.72
C VAL A 152 -2.66 -6.82 9.17
N SER A 153 -3.74 -7.57 9.40
CA SER A 153 -4.26 -7.88 10.74
C SER A 153 -5.18 -9.09 10.73
N GLU A 154 -5.35 -9.74 11.89
CA GLU A 154 -6.33 -10.83 12.08
C GLU A 154 -7.76 -10.37 11.76
N ASN A 155 -8.13 -9.18 12.23
CA ASN A 155 -9.46 -8.62 11.93
C ASN A 155 -9.70 -8.48 10.42
N LEU A 156 -8.71 -8.06 9.65
CA LEU A 156 -8.86 -7.95 8.20
C LEU A 156 -8.98 -9.33 7.54
N LYS A 157 -8.22 -10.30 8.00
CA LYS A 157 -8.33 -11.70 7.57
C LYS A 157 -9.75 -12.24 7.81
N GLU A 158 -10.28 -12.08 9.03
CA GLU A 158 -11.64 -12.51 9.39
C GLU A 158 -12.72 -11.82 8.56
N GLU A 159 -12.63 -10.49 8.41
CA GLU A 159 -13.56 -9.73 7.57
C GLU A 159 -13.49 -10.16 6.09
N THR A 160 -12.31 -10.56 5.61
CA THR A 160 -12.17 -11.07 4.24
C THR A 160 -12.93 -12.39 4.08
N TYR A 161 -12.74 -13.36 4.95
CA TYR A 161 -13.48 -14.64 4.90
C TYR A 161 -14.98 -14.48 5.11
N LYS A 162 -15.39 -13.51 5.91
CA LYS A 162 -16.80 -13.23 6.18
C LYS A 162 -17.56 -12.69 4.98
N HIS A 163 -16.89 -11.90 4.15
CA HIS A 163 -17.52 -11.17 3.05
C HIS A 163 -17.26 -11.73 1.66
N PHE A 164 -16.25 -12.58 1.51
CA PHE A 164 -15.82 -13.14 0.22
C PHE A 164 -15.64 -14.65 0.33
N ASP A 165 -16.02 -15.37 -0.71
CA ASP A 165 -15.82 -16.82 -0.81
C ASP A 165 -14.35 -17.16 -1.11
N ILE A 166 -13.48 -16.96 -0.13
CA ILE A 166 -12.04 -17.22 -0.25
C ILE A 166 -11.73 -18.67 0.10
N LYS A 167 -11.06 -19.35 -0.85
CA LYS A 167 -10.71 -20.79 -0.75
C LYS A 167 -9.30 -21.02 -0.23
N LYS A 168 -8.46 -19.98 -0.20
CA LYS A 168 -7.05 -20.04 0.16
C LYS A 168 -6.82 -19.51 1.57
N GLU A 169 -5.75 -20.00 2.19
CA GLU A 169 -5.29 -19.46 3.46
C GLU A 169 -4.77 -18.05 3.30
N ILE A 170 -5.12 -17.18 4.26
CA ILE A 170 -4.59 -15.80 4.36
C ILE A 170 -3.64 -15.78 5.55
N GLU A 171 -2.37 -15.48 5.29
CA GLU A 171 -1.36 -15.27 6.32
C GLU A 171 -1.45 -13.85 6.88
N VAL A 172 -1.31 -13.69 8.20
CA VAL A 172 -1.27 -12.35 8.80
C VAL A 172 0.16 -11.88 8.98
N ILE A 173 0.49 -10.81 8.26
CA ILE A 173 1.78 -10.12 8.38
C ILE A 173 1.50 -8.67 8.76
N HIS A 174 1.78 -8.32 10.01
CA HIS A 174 1.54 -6.97 10.52
C HIS A 174 2.42 -5.93 9.85
N ASN A 175 1.86 -4.72 9.73
CA ASN A 175 2.63 -3.58 9.27
C ASN A 175 3.81 -3.31 10.20
N PHE A 176 4.92 -2.87 9.64
CA PHE A 176 6.15 -2.57 10.36
C PHE A 176 6.51 -1.08 10.30
N VAL A 177 7.42 -0.71 11.16
CA VAL A 177 8.07 0.60 11.15
C VAL A 177 9.58 0.41 11.31
N ASP A 178 10.37 1.16 10.56
CA ASP A 178 11.82 1.17 10.73
C ASP A 178 12.21 1.87 12.03
N VAL A 179 12.53 1.07 13.05
CA VAL A 179 12.88 1.55 14.40
C VAL A 179 14.23 2.30 14.43
N HIS A 180 15.11 2.09 13.45
CA HIS A 180 16.36 2.82 13.35
C HIS A 180 16.13 4.24 12.85
N ARG A 181 15.22 4.43 11.91
CA ARG A 181 14.82 5.73 11.40
C ARG A 181 13.90 6.48 12.36
N TYR A 182 12.93 5.78 12.96
CA TYR A 182 11.91 6.37 13.85
C TYR A 182 12.24 6.10 15.33
N ASN A 183 13.42 6.47 15.75
CA ASN A 183 13.85 6.39 17.15
C ASN A 183 13.64 7.72 17.88
N LYS A 184 13.63 7.66 19.22
CA LYS A 184 13.52 8.84 20.07
C LYS A 184 14.81 9.67 19.95
N LYS A 185 14.66 10.90 19.46
CA LYS A 185 15.76 11.88 19.39
C LYS A 185 15.72 12.83 20.58
N PRO A 186 16.86 13.47 20.94
CA PRO A 186 16.87 14.52 21.97
C PRO A 186 15.82 15.60 21.67
N VAL A 187 15.24 16.16 22.70
CA VAL A 187 14.22 17.20 22.60
C VAL A 187 14.78 18.40 21.84
N SER A 188 14.18 18.73 20.73
CA SER A 188 14.61 19.80 19.84
C SER A 188 14.14 21.17 20.35
N ALA A 189 14.76 22.25 19.84
CA ALA A 189 14.27 23.61 19.99
C ALA A 189 12.79 23.77 19.57
N PHE A 190 12.30 22.94 18.66
CA PHE A 190 10.92 22.89 18.20
C PHE A 190 9.92 22.65 19.34
N ARG A 191 10.26 21.79 20.33
CA ARG A 191 9.43 21.59 21.51
C ARG A 191 9.27 22.87 22.33
N GLN A 192 10.34 23.65 22.47
CA GLN A 192 10.31 24.92 23.21
C GLN A 192 9.42 25.97 22.54
N VAL A 193 9.34 25.95 21.20
CA VAL A 193 8.43 26.83 20.44
C VAL A 193 6.97 26.44 20.64
N ILE A 194 6.65 25.14 20.62
CA ILE A 194 5.27 24.66 20.74
C ILE A 194 4.76 24.69 22.19
N ALA A 195 5.60 24.30 23.14
CA ALA A 195 5.26 24.13 24.55
C ALA A 195 6.28 24.81 25.46
N PRO A 196 6.37 26.19 25.42
CA PRO A 196 7.38 26.95 26.15
C PRO A 196 7.24 26.82 27.66
N ASN A 197 6.04 26.59 28.18
CA ASN A 197 5.75 26.44 29.61
C ASN A 197 5.72 24.95 30.03
N ASN A 198 6.36 24.08 29.29
CA ASN A 198 6.44 22.64 29.55
C ASN A 198 5.10 21.91 29.47
N GLU A 199 4.14 22.45 28.71
CA GLU A 199 2.84 21.82 28.47
C GLU A 199 3.02 20.41 27.83
N ARG A 200 2.04 19.54 28.03
CA ARG A 200 1.97 18.25 27.34
C ARG A 200 1.62 18.45 25.87
N ILE A 201 2.39 17.83 24.97
CA ILE A 201 2.09 17.85 23.52
C ILE A 201 1.35 16.56 23.19
N ILE A 202 0.15 16.70 22.67
CA ILE A 202 -0.68 15.63 22.14
C ILE A 202 -0.65 15.79 20.61
N ILE A 203 -0.38 14.71 19.89
CA ILE A 203 -0.25 14.75 18.43
C ILE A 203 -1.33 13.89 17.81
N HIS A 204 -2.06 14.45 16.86
CA HIS A 204 -2.92 13.71 15.93
C HIS A 204 -2.39 13.90 14.52
N ALA A 205 -1.96 12.78 13.87
CA ALA A 205 -1.49 12.79 12.50
C ALA A 205 -2.42 11.92 11.63
N SER A 206 -3.07 12.54 10.64
CA SER A 206 -3.93 11.82 9.70
C SER A 206 -4.27 12.68 8.49
N ASN A 207 -4.85 12.08 7.46
CA ASN A 207 -5.39 12.78 6.28
C ASN A 207 -6.79 13.40 6.50
N PHE A 208 -7.20 13.71 7.69
CA PHE A 208 -8.42 14.41 8.12
C PHE A 208 -9.72 13.99 7.40
N ARG A 209 -9.81 12.75 6.94
CA ARG A 209 -11.05 12.20 6.38
C ARG A 209 -12.08 11.99 7.49
N LYS A 210 -13.38 12.01 7.14
CA LYS A 210 -14.50 11.79 8.06
C LYS A 210 -14.31 10.58 9.00
N ILE A 211 -13.76 9.47 8.48
CA ILE A 211 -13.47 8.27 9.27
C ILE A 211 -12.46 8.51 10.41
N LYS A 212 -11.62 9.56 10.31
CA LYS A 212 -10.65 9.94 11.35
C LYS A 212 -11.26 10.72 12.50
N ARG A 213 -12.55 11.08 12.37
CA ARG A 213 -13.37 11.66 13.43
C ARG A 213 -12.70 12.85 14.13
N ILE A 214 -12.24 13.82 13.33
CA ILE A 214 -11.48 14.99 13.84
C ILE A 214 -12.26 15.76 14.90
N ASP A 215 -13.58 15.90 14.76
CA ASP A 215 -14.43 16.55 15.74
C ASP A 215 -14.30 15.88 17.12
N ASN A 216 -14.33 14.56 17.18
CA ASN A 216 -14.12 13.81 18.42
C ASN A 216 -12.72 14.03 19.01
N VAL A 217 -11.69 14.15 18.16
CA VAL A 217 -10.32 14.46 18.62
C VAL A 217 -10.29 15.81 19.32
N MET A 218 -10.98 16.81 18.75
CA MET A 218 -11.08 18.15 19.33
C MET A 218 -11.85 18.13 20.67
N ASP A 219 -12.96 17.41 20.75
CA ASP A 219 -13.75 17.28 21.99
C ASP A 219 -12.96 16.58 23.11
N ILE A 220 -12.26 15.49 22.77
CA ILE A 220 -11.37 14.79 23.70
C ILE A 220 -10.27 15.73 24.19
N PHE A 221 -9.63 16.45 23.26
CA PHE A 221 -8.58 17.40 23.62
C PHE A 221 -9.09 18.52 24.53
N LYS A 222 -10.28 19.06 24.30
CA LYS A 222 -10.90 20.05 25.17
C LYS A 222 -11.00 19.59 26.64
N ASN A 223 -11.40 18.33 26.83
CA ASN A 223 -11.48 17.75 28.18
C ASN A 223 -10.08 17.56 28.81
N ILE A 224 -9.10 17.11 28.02
CA ILE A 224 -7.72 16.99 28.51
C ILE A 224 -7.13 18.35 28.87
N HIS A 225 -7.33 19.36 28.03
CA HIS A 225 -6.82 20.71 28.24
C HIS A 225 -7.41 21.38 29.51
N ALA A 226 -8.66 21.08 29.81
CA ALA A 226 -9.31 21.54 31.05
C ALA A 226 -8.69 20.91 32.31
N ALA A 227 -8.14 19.70 32.21
CA ALA A 227 -7.56 18.96 33.33
C ALA A 227 -6.05 19.23 33.53
N LEU A 228 -5.31 19.51 32.43
CA LEU A 228 -3.87 19.75 32.53
C LEU A 228 -3.35 20.64 31.37
N PRO A 229 -2.31 21.47 31.61
CA PRO A 229 -1.70 22.30 30.59
C PRO A 229 -1.20 21.44 29.41
N SER A 230 -1.80 21.62 28.26
CA SER A 230 -1.53 20.80 27.07
C SER A 230 -1.68 21.59 25.77
N LYS A 231 -1.04 21.10 24.72
CA LYS A 231 -1.13 21.61 23.34
C LYS A 231 -1.52 20.45 22.43
N LEU A 232 -2.42 20.70 21.48
CA LEU A 232 -2.74 19.75 20.41
C LEU A 232 -2.02 20.15 19.15
N LEU A 233 -1.20 19.22 18.63
CA LEU A 233 -0.55 19.34 17.33
C LEU A 233 -1.32 18.49 16.31
N MET A 234 -1.96 19.17 15.37
CA MET A 234 -2.68 18.54 14.27
C MET A 234 -1.75 18.50 13.05
N VAL A 235 -1.47 17.30 12.55
CA VAL A 235 -0.60 17.06 11.39
C VAL A 235 -1.42 16.39 10.29
N TYR A 236 -1.48 17.09 9.15
CA TYR A 236 -2.17 16.63 7.95
C TYR A 236 -1.19 15.96 6.97
#